data_10da313b299e7d24b1c8baa4dc0961f1
#
_entry.id   10da313b299e7d24b1c8baa4dc0961f1
#
_cell.length_a   1.000
_cell.length_b   1.000
_cell.length_c   1.000
_cell.angle_alpha   90.00
_cell.angle_beta   90.00
_cell.angle_gamma   90.00
#
_symmetry.space_group_name_H-M   'P 1'
#
loop_
_entity.id
_entity.type
_entity.pdbx_description
1 polymer ?
#
loop_
_entity_poly.entity_id
_entity_poly.type
_entity_poly.pdbx_seq_one_letter_code
_entity_poly.pdbx_strand_id
1 'polypeptide(L)'
;MTHYSRLEKIVIDVPPAVHDAEVVFWAAATGKQLTQFEKYPEYHGADLNEHMGLLIQRLEEGESRIHLDIHTDDLEAEIKRLESLGAQRVAQHHLWQVMRDPAGMVFCVIPHRRGTLDDSNATRWD
;
A
#
# COMPACT_ATOMS: atom_id res chain seq x y z
N MET A 1 20.37 10.84 -8.36
CA MET A 1 20.33 9.36 -8.48
C MET A 1 18.96 8.91 -8.92
N THR A 2 18.92 7.87 -9.73
CA THR A 2 17.68 7.35 -10.31
C THR A 2 17.02 6.37 -9.35
N HIS A 3 15.71 6.48 -9.20
CA HIS A 3 14.90 5.47 -8.53
C HIS A 3 13.57 5.32 -9.24
N TYR A 4 12.85 4.25 -8.90
CA TYR A 4 11.56 3.93 -9.46
C TYR A 4 10.50 3.88 -8.38
N SER A 5 9.27 4.22 -8.76
CA SER A 5 8.10 3.98 -7.92
C SER A 5 6.85 3.75 -8.76
N ARG A 6 5.84 3.12 -8.12
CA ARG A 6 4.52 2.93 -8.72
C ARG A 6 3.46 2.80 -7.65
N LEU A 7 2.24 3.20 -7.98
CA LEU A 7 1.09 2.86 -7.16
C LEU A 7 0.83 1.37 -7.32
N GLU A 8 0.80 0.62 -6.22
CA GLU A 8 0.75 -0.84 -6.31
C GLU A 8 -0.45 -1.47 -5.59
N LYS A 9 -0.95 -0.87 -4.51
CA LYS A 9 -2.04 -1.46 -3.73
C LYS A 9 -3.11 -0.44 -3.41
N ILE A 10 -4.36 -0.93 -3.42
CA ILE A 10 -5.48 -0.28 -2.77
C ILE A 10 -5.73 -1.09 -1.51
N VAL A 11 -5.71 -0.45 -0.34
CA VAL A 11 -5.85 -1.13 0.95
C VAL A 11 -7.11 -0.65 1.64
N ILE A 12 -7.98 -1.59 2.00
CA ILE A 12 -9.19 -1.32 2.78
C ILE A 12 -8.88 -1.68 4.23
N ASP A 13 -8.84 -0.68 5.10
CA ASP A 13 -8.55 -0.85 6.53
C ASP A 13 -9.87 -0.96 7.29
N VAL A 14 -10.02 -2.02 8.09
CA VAL A 14 -11.26 -2.25 8.84
C VAL A 14 -10.97 -2.69 10.27
N PRO A 15 -11.84 -2.30 11.24
CA PRO A 15 -11.69 -2.78 12.62
C PRO A 15 -11.92 -4.28 12.72
N PRO A 16 -11.39 -4.93 13.79
CA PRO A 16 -11.44 -6.39 13.92
C PRO A 16 -12.86 -6.98 13.85
N ALA A 17 -13.84 -6.27 14.40
CA ALA A 17 -15.22 -6.79 14.49
C ALA A 17 -15.86 -7.04 13.11
N VAL A 18 -15.42 -6.35 12.06
CA VAL A 18 -16.00 -6.46 10.72
C VAL A 18 -15.02 -7.01 9.69
N HIS A 19 -13.81 -7.34 10.10
CA HIS A 19 -12.75 -7.77 9.18
C HIS A 19 -13.15 -9.00 8.37
N ASP A 20 -13.63 -10.06 9.00
CA ASP A 20 -13.94 -11.30 8.29
C ASP A 20 -15.09 -11.12 7.31
N ALA A 21 -16.09 -10.33 7.69
CA ALA A 21 -17.21 -10.01 6.79
C ALA A 21 -16.73 -9.18 5.59
N GLU A 22 -15.78 -8.29 5.80
CA GLU A 22 -15.20 -7.47 4.73
C GLU A 22 -14.41 -8.33 3.73
N VAL A 23 -13.62 -9.29 4.22
CA VAL A 23 -12.89 -10.22 3.36
C VAL A 23 -13.87 -11.04 2.50
N VAL A 24 -14.93 -11.56 3.10
CA VAL A 24 -15.95 -12.32 2.38
C VAL A 24 -16.65 -11.46 1.33
N PHE A 25 -17.02 -10.23 1.69
CA PHE A 25 -17.68 -9.31 0.76
C PHE A 25 -16.83 -9.01 -0.47
N TRP A 26 -15.58 -8.60 -0.26
CA TRP A 26 -14.73 -8.19 -1.39
C TRP A 26 -14.26 -9.38 -2.23
N ALA A 27 -14.09 -10.56 -1.63
CA ALA A 27 -13.84 -11.78 -2.39
C ALA A 27 -15.02 -12.07 -3.35
N ALA A 28 -16.24 -11.98 -2.85
CA ALA A 28 -17.45 -12.22 -3.64
C ALA A 28 -17.65 -11.10 -4.69
N ALA A 29 -17.48 -9.84 -4.29
CA ALA A 29 -17.71 -8.70 -5.16
C ALA A 29 -16.74 -8.67 -6.34
N THR A 30 -15.49 -9.08 -6.13
CA THR A 30 -14.43 -9.05 -7.16
C THR A 30 -14.29 -10.38 -7.91
N GLY A 31 -14.84 -11.46 -7.37
CA GLY A 31 -14.60 -12.81 -7.90
C GLY A 31 -13.18 -13.32 -7.65
N LYS A 32 -12.47 -12.71 -6.69
CA LYS A 32 -11.09 -13.06 -6.36
C LYS A 32 -11.04 -13.77 -5.03
N GLN A 33 -10.09 -14.71 -4.88
CA GLN A 33 -9.78 -15.29 -3.58
C GLN A 33 -8.82 -14.36 -2.84
N LEU A 34 -9.21 -13.87 -1.68
CA LEU A 34 -8.35 -13.05 -0.83
C LEU A 34 -7.56 -13.96 0.10
N THR A 35 -6.25 -14.00 -0.09
CA THR A 35 -5.35 -14.91 0.63
C THR A 35 -4.69 -14.17 1.78
N GLN A 36 -4.69 -14.79 2.96
CA GLN A 36 -4.01 -14.25 4.13
C GLN A 36 -2.51 -14.28 3.92
N PHE A 37 -1.84 -13.16 4.25
CA PHE A 37 -0.38 -13.08 4.17
C PHE A 37 0.23 -13.86 5.33
N GLU A 38 1.22 -14.68 5.01
CA GLU A 38 1.87 -15.51 6.00
C GLU A 38 2.69 -14.66 6.98
N LYS A 39 3.46 -13.71 6.47
CA LYS A 39 4.33 -12.86 7.27
C LYS A 39 3.58 -11.76 8.02
N TYR A 40 2.46 -11.29 7.46
CA TYR A 40 1.65 -10.22 8.03
C TYR A 40 0.19 -10.67 8.03
N PRO A 41 -0.23 -11.50 9.03
CA PRO A 41 -1.54 -12.14 9.00
C PRO A 41 -2.74 -11.19 9.13
N GLU A 42 -2.49 -9.93 9.48
CA GLU A 42 -3.51 -8.89 9.47
C GLU A 42 -3.96 -8.50 8.06
N TYR A 43 -3.22 -8.93 7.02
CA TYR A 43 -3.53 -8.64 5.63
C TYR A 43 -4.07 -9.85 4.89
N HIS A 44 -5.12 -9.62 4.10
CA HIS A 44 -5.61 -10.54 3.08
C HIS A 44 -5.58 -9.82 1.75
N GLY A 45 -5.14 -10.47 0.69
CA GLY A 45 -4.98 -9.77 -0.58
C GLY A 45 -5.16 -10.64 -1.81
N ALA A 46 -5.39 -9.96 -2.92
CA ALA A 46 -5.45 -10.54 -4.25
C ALA A 46 -4.93 -9.57 -5.29
N ASP A 47 -4.39 -10.09 -6.37
CA ASP A 47 -4.01 -9.28 -7.52
C ASP A 47 -5.26 -8.91 -8.32
N LEU A 48 -5.40 -7.63 -8.65
CA LEU A 48 -6.46 -7.13 -9.53
C LEU A 48 -6.02 -7.21 -10.99
N ASN A 49 -4.76 -6.93 -11.24
CA ASN A 49 -4.12 -7.05 -12.54
C ASN A 49 -2.62 -7.23 -12.33
N GLU A 50 -1.84 -7.08 -13.39
CA GLU A 50 -0.40 -7.33 -13.40
C GLU A 50 0.38 -6.52 -12.34
N HIS A 51 -0.08 -5.31 -12.02
CA HIS A 51 0.67 -4.39 -11.16
C HIS A 51 -0.12 -3.88 -9.96
N MET A 52 -1.43 -4.13 -9.90
CA MET A 52 -2.29 -3.59 -8.85
C MET A 52 -2.91 -4.70 -8.03
N GLY A 53 -2.78 -4.62 -6.71
CA GLY A 53 -3.42 -5.52 -5.77
C GLY A 53 -4.46 -4.83 -4.90
N LEU A 54 -5.37 -5.62 -4.36
CA LEU A 54 -6.34 -5.20 -3.35
C LEU A 54 -6.00 -5.91 -2.05
N LEU A 55 -5.85 -5.16 -0.97
CA LEU A 55 -5.63 -5.70 0.37
C LEU A 55 -6.78 -5.32 1.29
N ILE A 56 -7.11 -6.22 2.22
CA ILE A 56 -7.95 -5.91 3.37
C ILE A 56 -7.04 -6.02 4.59
N GLN A 57 -6.93 -4.94 5.36
CA GLN A 57 -6.11 -4.90 6.57
C GLN A 57 -7.00 -4.86 7.80
N ARG A 58 -6.74 -5.77 8.75
CA ARG A 58 -7.37 -5.72 10.06
C ARG A 58 -6.61 -4.71 10.92
N LEU A 59 -7.27 -3.62 11.28
CA LEU A 59 -6.73 -2.64 12.22
C LEU A 59 -6.85 -3.19 13.65
N GLU A 60 -6.01 -2.69 14.55
CA GLU A 60 -6.19 -2.94 15.99
C GLU A 60 -7.31 -2.06 16.54
N GLU A 61 -7.40 -0.83 16.03
CA GLU A 61 -8.43 0.14 16.41
C GLU A 61 -8.66 1.12 15.27
N GLY A 62 -9.73 1.90 15.36
CA GLY A 62 -10.04 2.94 14.39
C GLY A 62 -11.18 2.56 13.46
N GLU A 63 -11.60 3.52 12.66
CA GLU A 63 -12.71 3.37 11.72
C GLU A 63 -12.24 2.83 10.38
N SER A 64 -13.18 2.27 9.63
CA SER A 64 -12.91 1.80 8.26
C SER A 64 -12.47 2.96 7.38
N ARG A 65 -11.47 2.71 6.55
CA ARG A 65 -10.91 3.69 5.63
C ARG A 65 -10.20 2.99 4.49
N ILE A 66 -9.86 3.74 3.46
CA ILE A 66 -9.04 3.26 2.35
C ILE A 66 -7.74 4.05 2.34
N HIS A 67 -6.62 3.35 2.13
CA HIS A 67 -5.37 4.02 1.83
C HIS A 67 -4.70 3.37 0.62
N LEU A 68 -3.75 4.08 0.04
CA LEU A 68 -3.00 3.62 -1.14
C LEU A 68 -1.56 3.32 -0.73
N ASP A 69 -0.95 2.34 -1.38
CA ASP A 69 0.46 2.03 -1.20
C ASP A 69 1.24 2.36 -2.46
N ILE A 70 2.31 3.14 -2.31
CA ILE A 70 3.31 3.35 -3.33
C ILE A 70 4.49 2.43 -3.03
N HIS A 71 4.91 1.64 -4.01
CA HIS A 71 6.12 0.83 -3.90
C HIS A 71 7.28 1.52 -4.60
N THR A 72 8.46 1.43 -4.01
CA THR A 72 9.67 2.08 -4.53
C THR A 72 10.90 1.23 -4.26
N ASP A 73 11.86 1.32 -5.15
CA ASP A 73 13.16 0.66 -4.96
C ASP A 73 14.18 1.50 -4.19
N ASP A 74 13.79 2.72 -3.78
CA ASP A 74 14.61 3.59 -2.92
C ASP A 74 13.67 4.38 -2.01
N LEU A 75 13.47 3.85 -0.81
CA LEU A 75 12.48 4.41 0.13
C LEU A 75 12.76 5.87 0.46
N GLU A 76 13.98 6.20 0.85
CA GLU A 76 14.30 7.55 1.28
C GLU A 76 14.22 8.56 0.13
N ALA A 77 14.67 8.19 -1.06
CA ALA A 77 14.57 9.04 -2.25
C ALA A 77 13.10 9.32 -2.61
N GLU A 78 12.26 8.28 -2.55
CA GLU A 78 10.83 8.45 -2.84
C GLU A 78 10.13 9.30 -1.79
N ILE A 79 10.43 9.09 -0.51
CA ILE A 79 9.86 9.92 0.56
C ILE A 79 10.22 11.40 0.34
N LYS A 80 11.49 11.69 0.03
CA LYS A 80 11.92 13.07 -0.23
C LYS A 80 11.23 13.66 -1.44
N ARG A 81 11.07 12.88 -2.50
CA ARG A 81 10.34 13.33 -3.69
C ARG A 81 8.91 13.70 -3.33
N LEU A 82 8.22 12.85 -2.58
CA LEU A 82 6.83 13.08 -2.16
C LEU A 82 6.71 14.26 -1.21
N GLU A 83 7.67 14.44 -0.31
CA GLU A 83 7.71 15.63 0.56
C GLU A 83 7.82 16.91 -0.25
N SER A 84 8.61 16.91 -1.33
CA SER A 84 8.74 18.07 -2.21
C SER A 84 7.43 18.40 -2.94
N LEU A 85 6.51 17.41 -3.04
CA LEU A 85 5.18 17.59 -3.63
C LEU A 85 4.11 17.95 -2.58
N GLY A 86 4.48 18.06 -1.32
CA GLY A 86 3.58 18.49 -0.26
C GLY A 86 3.15 17.40 0.72
N ALA A 87 3.69 16.19 0.59
CA ALA A 87 3.38 15.13 1.54
C ALA A 87 4.16 15.33 2.85
N GLN A 88 3.67 14.73 3.93
CA GLN A 88 4.28 14.80 5.26
C GLN A 88 4.45 13.41 5.83
N ARG A 89 5.57 13.17 6.51
CA ARG A 89 5.81 11.92 7.24
C ARG A 89 4.93 11.87 8.47
N VAL A 90 4.34 10.70 8.74
CA VAL A 90 3.54 10.48 9.95
C VAL A 90 4.26 9.55 10.90
N ALA A 91 4.55 8.32 10.46
CA ALA A 91 5.17 7.30 11.29
C ALA A 91 5.77 6.20 10.42
N GLN A 92 6.74 5.48 10.99
CA GLN A 92 7.24 4.27 10.39
C GLN A 92 6.48 3.08 10.98
N HIS A 93 6.03 2.16 10.11
CA HIS A 93 5.32 0.96 10.50
C HIS A 93 5.95 -0.23 9.77
N HIS A 94 6.50 -1.19 10.53
CA HIS A 94 7.34 -2.25 9.97
C HIS A 94 8.49 -1.64 9.17
N LEU A 95 8.60 -1.96 7.88
CA LEU A 95 9.66 -1.46 6.99
C LEU A 95 9.21 -0.31 6.12
N TRP A 96 7.96 0.16 6.27
CA TRP A 96 7.42 1.21 5.38
C TRP A 96 7.10 2.49 6.13
N GLN A 97 6.95 3.55 5.37
CA GLN A 97 6.67 4.89 5.88
C GLN A 97 5.21 5.22 5.67
N VAL A 98 4.51 5.56 6.74
CA VAL A 98 3.16 6.14 6.67
C VAL A 98 3.30 7.64 6.45
N MET A 99 2.56 8.17 5.48
CA MET A 99 2.59 9.58 5.12
C MET A 99 1.17 10.13 4.99
N ARG A 100 1.06 11.46 4.94
CA ARG A 100 -0.17 12.15 4.56
C ARG A 100 0.06 12.93 3.29
N ASP A 101 -0.92 12.89 2.39
CA ASP A 101 -0.90 13.71 1.18
C ASP A 101 -1.33 15.16 1.49
N PRO A 102 -1.33 16.08 0.51
CA PRO A 102 -1.70 17.48 0.77
C PRO A 102 -3.11 17.67 1.32
N ALA A 103 -4.04 16.76 1.06
CA ALA A 103 -5.39 16.81 1.61
C ALA A 103 -5.50 16.18 3.01
N GLY A 104 -4.40 15.62 3.52
CA GLY A 104 -4.38 14.94 4.82
C GLY A 104 -4.71 13.46 4.75
N MET A 105 -4.86 12.88 3.55
CA MET A 105 -5.14 11.46 3.39
C MET A 105 -3.90 10.62 3.66
N VAL A 106 -4.07 9.57 4.46
CA VAL A 106 -2.99 8.64 4.80
C VAL A 106 -2.69 7.73 3.61
N PHE A 107 -1.41 7.53 3.34
CA PHE A 107 -0.94 6.53 2.40
C PHE A 107 0.40 5.97 2.90
N CYS A 108 0.85 4.88 2.29
CA CYS A 108 2.11 4.24 2.70
C CYS A 108 3.08 4.18 1.54
N VAL A 109 4.37 4.31 1.85
CA VAL A 109 5.48 4.11 0.91
C VAL A 109 6.21 2.85 1.36
N ILE A 110 6.26 1.86 0.46
CA ILE A 110 6.71 0.50 0.75
C ILE A 110 8.00 0.22 -0.02
N PRO A 111 9.06 -0.24 0.66
CA PRO A 111 10.27 -0.63 -0.08
C PRO A 111 10.01 -1.87 -0.93
N HIS A 112 10.47 -1.81 -2.17
CA HIS A 112 10.36 -2.88 -3.14
C HIS A 112 11.77 -3.37 -3.48
N ARG A 113 11.91 -4.65 -3.78
CA ARG A 113 13.21 -5.23 -4.06
C ARG A 113 13.88 -4.53 -5.24
N ARG A 114 15.14 -4.10 -5.06
CA ARG A 114 15.93 -3.47 -6.12
C ARG A 114 16.07 -4.42 -7.31
N GLY A 115 16.04 -3.85 -8.52
CA GLY A 115 16.19 -4.59 -9.76
C GLY A 115 14.90 -5.19 -10.31
N THR A 116 13.78 -5.03 -9.60
CA THR A 116 12.48 -5.54 -10.04
C THR A 116 11.56 -4.45 -10.60
N LEU A 117 11.85 -3.18 -10.34
CA LEU A 117 11.16 -2.04 -10.95
C LEU A 117 12.03 -1.45 -12.05
N ASP A 118 11.42 -1.19 -13.21
CA ASP A 118 12.11 -0.65 -14.38
C ASP A 118 11.15 0.21 -15.22
N ASP A 119 11.63 0.70 -16.36
CA ASP A 119 10.84 1.56 -17.25
C ASP A 119 9.57 0.89 -17.79
N SER A 120 9.51 -0.44 -17.79
CA SER A 120 8.35 -1.18 -18.31
C SER A 120 7.22 -1.30 -17.30
N ASN A 121 7.49 -1.17 -16.00
CA ASN A 121 6.51 -1.48 -14.96
C ASN A 121 6.39 -0.40 -13.88
N ALA A 122 7.15 0.69 -13.96
CA ALA A 122 7.14 1.74 -12.96
C ALA A 122 7.57 3.08 -13.59
N THR A 123 7.48 4.14 -12.82
CA THR A 123 7.95 5.47 -13.25
C THR A 123 9.36 5.69 -12.74
N ARG A 124 10.24 6.14 -13.62
CA ARG A 124 11.61 6.50 -13.27
C ARG A 124 11.68 7.98 -12.84
N TRP A 125 12.40 8.20 -11.76
CA TRP A 125 12.65 9.54 -11.21
C TRP A 125 14.17 9.75 -11.14
N ASP A 126 14.61 10.84 -11.74
CA ASP A 126 16.04 11.21 -11.77
C ASP A 126 16.37 12.29 -10.75
#